data_c0172ea51c965bc0f6191994daa2ff98
#
_entry.id   c0172ea51c965bc0f6191994daa2ff98
#
_cell.length_a   1.000
_cell.length_b   1.000
_cell.length_c   1.000
_cell.angle_alpha   90.00
_cell.angle_beta   90.00
_cell.angle_gamma   90.00
#
_symmetry.space_group_name_H-M   'P 1'
#
loop_
_entity.id
_entity.type
_entity.pdbx_description
1 polymer ?
#
loop_
_entity_poly.entity_id
_entity_poly.type
_entity_poly.pdbx_seq_one_letter_code
_entity_poly.pdbx_strand_id
1 'polypeptide(L)'
;MTQIRILVVDDHPIVRQGIRSLLSNYPEFEIVGEAADGPTALNQVKQLAPDVTLLDIRLPGASGLDILRQIRQIQPEARVLMLTSFDDNEYVLGALRAGAQGFILKSISDEMLVSAIHTVCRGERALSPQITEQVVRWVTSPPPASSQATSAFFAEDEQHILRMVVEGASNTLIASELYISNTTLKRKLRKIFAKLNVQTRAQAAAEAVRRGLG
;
A
#
# COMPACT_ATOMS: atom_id res chain seq x y z
N MET A 1 -32.58 10.42 -0.67
CA MET A 1 -31.18 10.60 -0.18
C MET A 1 -30.26 10.18 -1.29
N THR A 2 -29.23 10.97 -1.60
CA THR A 2 -28.25 10.60 -2.62
C THR A 2 -27.40 9.47 -2.06
N GLN A 3 -27.31 8.35 -2.80
CA GLN A 3 -26.48 7.21 -2.40
C GLN A 3 -25.00 7.57 -2.54
N ILE A 4 -24.17 7.05 -1.65
CA ILE A 4 -22.71 7.14 -1.73
C ILE A 4 -22.23 6.13 -2.77
N ARG A 5 -21.61 6.62 -3.82
CA ARG A 5 -21.16 5.85 -4.97
C ARG A 5 -19.74 5.31 -4.73
N ILE A 6 -19.60 3.99 -4.69
CA ILE A 6 -18.37 3.32 -4.29
C ILE A 6 -17.79 2.53 -5.46
N LEU A 7 -16.50 2.74 -5.72
CA LEU A 7 -15.69 1.89 -6.60
C LEU A 7 -14.85 0.94 -5.73
N VAL A 8 -14.90 -0.37 -6.01
CA VAL A 8 -14.10 -1.39 -5.30
C VAL A 8 -12.97 -1.87 -6.20
N VAL A 9 -11.73 -1.74 -5.74
CA VAL A 9 -10.52 -2.13 -6.48
C VAL A 9 -9.71 -3.12 -5.67
N ASP A 10 -9.75 -4.38 -6.05
CA ASP A 10 -9.03 -5.49 -5.40
C ASP A 10 -8.85 -6.63 -6.42
N ASP A 11 -7.71 -7.28 -6.48
CA ASP A 11 -7.47 -8.39 -7.42
C ASP A 11 -8.12 -9.71 -6.95
N HIS A 12 -8.51 -9.80 -5.66
CA HIS A 12 -9.15 -10.99 -5.11
C HIS A 12 -10.68 -10.95 -5.30
N PRO A 13 -11.27 -11.82 -6.13
CA PRO A 13 -12.72 -11.81 -6.36
C PRO A 13 -13.55 -12.02 -5.08
N ILE A 14 -13.05 -12.84 -4.14
CA ILE A 14 -13.71 -13.12 -2.87
C ILE A 14 -13.83 -11.86 -2.01
N VAL A 15 -12.79 -11.00 -2.00
CA VAL A 15 -12.80 -9.73 -1.26
C VAL A 15 -13.84 -8.79 -1.87
N ARG A 16 -13.86 -8.63 -3.20
CA ARG A 16 -14.86 -7.77 -3.87
C ARG A 16 -16.28 -8.26 -3.60
N GLN A 17 -16.50 -9.58 -3.70
CA GLN A 17 -17.81 -10.18 -3.41
C GLN A 17 -18.22 -9.98 -1.93
N GLY A 18 -17.27 -10.12 -0.99
CA GLY A 18 -17.51 -9.87 0.43
C GLY A 18 -17.93 -8.43 0.70
N ILE A 19 -17.19 -7.46 0.14
CA ILE A 19 -17.52 -6.03 0.25
C ILE A 19 -18.89 -5.74 -0.36
N ARG A 20 -19.20 -6.30 -1.53
CA ARG A 20 -20.50 -6.15 -2.17
C ARG A 20 -21.62 -6.69 -1.29
N SER A 21 -21.47 -7.91 -0.77
CA SER A 21 -22.48 -8.54 0.12
C SER A 21 -22.70 -7.72 1.39
N LEU A 22 -21.61 -7.20 1.97
CA LEU A 22 -21.68 -6.36 3.15
C LEU A 22 -22.43 -5.07 2.88
N LEU A 23 -22.00 -4.32 1.86
CA LEU A 23 -22.56 -3.00 1.56
C LEU A 23 -24.00 -3.07 1.04
N SER A 24 -24.45 -4.20 0.47
CA SER A 24 -25.83 -4.42 0.06
C SER A 24 -26.85 -4.36 1.22
N ASN A 25 -26.39 -4.52 2.47
CA ASN A 25 -27.23 -4.37 3.66
C ASN A 25 -27.49 -2.91 4.06
N TYR A 26 -26.82 -1.95 3.38
CA TYR A 26 -26.86 -0.52 3.69
C TYR A 26 -27.36 0.24 2.48
N PRO A 27 -28.64 0.67 2.46
CA PRO A 27 -29.29 1.26 1.28
C PRO A 27 -28.69 2.61 0.86
N GLU A 28 -27.91 3.23 1.71
CA GLU A 28 -27.19 4.49 1.43
C GLU A 28 -25.95 4.29 0.54
N PHE A 29 -25.48 3.06 0.31
CA PHE A 29 -24.32 2.76 -0.54
C PHE A 29 -24.74 2.15 -1.87
N GLU A 30 -24.03 2.56 -2.92
CA GLU A 30 -24.13 2.00 -4.26
C GLU A 30 -22.74 1.61 -4.77
N ILE A 31 -22.49 0.33 -5.05
CA ILE A 31 -21.28 -0.08 -5.74
C ILE A 31 -21.46 0.18 -7.23
N VAL A 32 -20.86 1.28 -7.71
CA VAL A 32 -20.97 1.73 -9.10
C VAL A 32 -19.98 1.03 -10.04
N GLY A 33 -18.95 0.38 -9.49
CA GLY A 33 -17.98 -0.37 -10.29
C GLY A 33 -17.05 -1.25 -9.45
N GLU A 34 -16.40 -2.18 -10.15
CA GLU A 34 -15.36 -3.05 -9.59
C GLU A 34 -14.19 -3.16 -10.58
N ALA A 35 -12.96 -3.18 -10.05
CA ALA A 35 -11.76 -3.38 -10.83
C ALA A 35 -10.84 -4.40 -10.17
N ALA A 36 -10.14 -5.20 -10.97
CA ALA A 36 -9.16 -6.19 -10.50
C ALA A 36 -7.72 -5.73 -10.73
N ASP A 37 -7.51 -4.60 -11.40
CA ASP A 37 -6.20 -4.07 -11.77
C ASP A 37 -6.23 -2.53 -11.86
N GLY A 38 -5.02 -1.94 -11.91
CA GLY A 38 -4.85 -0.49 -11.95
C GLY A 38 -5.44 0.18 -13.18
N PRO A 39 -5.16 -0.27 -14.41
CA PRO A 39 -5.72 0.32 -15.64
C PRO A 39 -7.24 0.37 -15.66
N THR A 40 -7.90 -0.73 -15.25
CA THR A 40 -9.36 -0.79 -15.12
C THR A 40 -9.87 0.18 -14.07
N ALA A 41 -9.21 0.25 -12.90
CA ALA A 41 -9.57 1.18 -11.83
C ALA A 41 -9.51 2.64 -12.31
N LEU A 42 -8.42 3.06 -12.95
CA LEU A 42 -8.25 4.42 -13.46
C LEU A 42 -9.29 4.80 -14.51
N ASN A 43 -9.65 3.86 -15.39
CA ASN A 43 -10.70 4.07 -16.38
C ASN A 43 -12.06 4.26 -15.71
N GLN A 44 -12.39 3.41 -14.74
CA GLN A 44 -13.66 3.50 -14.01
C GLN A 44 -13.76 4.77 -13.14
N VAL A 45 -12.67 5.22 -12.51
CA VAL A 45 -12.64 6.52 -11.81
C VAL A 45 -13.03 7.66 -12.75
N LYS A 46 -12.48 7.69 -13.97
CA LYS A 46 -12.80 8.73 -14.97
C LYS A 46 -14.26 8.67 -15.43
N GLN A 47 -14.78 7.46 -15.67
CA GLN A 47 -16.11 7.28 -16.23
C GLN A 47 -17.21 7.42 -15.19
N LEU A 48 -16.98 6.90 -14.00
CA LEU A 48 -18.01 6.76 -12.97
C LEU A 48 -17.96 7.88 -11.93
N ALA A 49 -16.84 8.60 -11.80
CA ALA A 49 -16.63 9.62 -10.79
C ALA A 49 -17.18 9.19 -9.39
N PRO A 50 -16.65 8.12 -8.78
CA PRO A 50 -17.14 7.59 -7.52
C PRO A 50 -16.91 8.60 -6.38
N ASP A 51 -17.78 8.57 -5.37
CA ASP A 51 -17.61 9.38 -4.15
C ASP A 51 -16.48 8.85 -3.29
N VAL A 52 -16.32 7.51 -3.25
CA VAL A 52 -15.26 6.81 -2.52
C VAL A 52 -14.70 5.67 -3.38
N THR A 53 -13.38 5.56 -3.42
CA THR A 53 -12.69 4.39 -3.99
C THR A 53 -12.08 3.57 -2.86
N LEU A 54 -12.50 2.32 -2.71
CA LEU A 54 -11.86 1.32 -1.88
C LEU A 54 -10.73 0.70 -2.70
N LEU A 55 -9.48 0.91 -2.32
CA LEU A 55 -8.32 0.56 -3.15
C LEU A 55 -7.36 -0.37 -2.40
N ASP A 56 -7.16 -1.57 -2.93
CA ASP A 56 -6.12 -2.46 -2.44
C ASP A 56 -4.72 -1.91 -2.71
N ILE A 57 -3.81 -2.16 -1.77
CA ILE A 57 -2.39 -1.81 -1.93
C ILE A 57 -1.71 -2.69 -2.98
N ARG A 58 -2.07 -3.96 -3.04
CA ARG A 58 -1.43 -4.95 -3.91
C ARG A 58 -2.33 -5.25 -5.10
N LEU A 59 -1.98 -4.70 -6.24
CA LEU A 59 -2.64 -5.00 -7.51
C LEU A 59 -1.65 -5.63 -8.50
N PRO A 60 -2.10 -6.49 -9.40
CA PRO A 60 -1.27 -7.03 -10.46
C PRO A 60 -0.65 -5.93 -11.32
N GLY A 61 0.67 -5.98 -11.46
CA GLY A 61 1.41 -5.06 -12.34
C GLY A 61 1.59 -3.62 -11.84
N ALA A 62 0.91 -3.22 -10.76
CA ALA A 62 1.04 -1.87 -10.21
C ALA A 62 0.88 -1.88 -8.68
N SER A 63 1.50 -0.92 -8.00
CA SER A 63 1.23 -0.67 -6.59
C SER A 63 -0.05 0.17 -6.46
N GLY A 64 -0.92 -0.17 -5.50
CA GLY A 64 -2.08 0.67 -5.17
C GLY A 64 -1.69 2.11 -4.84
N LEU A 65 -0.47 2.32 -4.34
CA LEU A 65 0.09 3.65 -4.11
C LEU A 65 0.27 4.46 -5.41
N ASP A 66 0.72 3.80 -6.47
CA ASP A 66 0.90 4.46 -7.76
C ASP A 66 -0.45 4.75 -8.42
N ILE A 67 -1.42 3.84 -8.24
CA ILE A 67 -2.81 4.06 -8.68
C ILE A 67 -3.45 5.20 -7.89
N LEU A 68 -3.26 5.28 -6.57
CA LEU A 68 -3.71 6.41 -5.75
C LEU A 68 -3.19 7.76 -6.29
N ARG A 69 -1.89 7.85 -6.58
CA ARG A 69 -1.29 9.08 -7.15
C ARG A 69 -1.93 9.46 -8.48
N GLN A 70 -2.18 8.49 -9.34
CA GLN A 70 -2.84 8.71 -10.63
C GLN A 70 -4.32 9.10 -10.48
N ILE A 71 -5.04 8.47 -9.54
CA ILE A 71 -6.43 8.87 -9.21
C ILE A 71 -6.45 10.34 -8.77
N ARG A 72 -5.53 10.75 -7.90
CA ARG A 72 -5.43 12.16 -7.43
C ARG A 72 -5.06 13.15 -8.54
N GLN A 73 -4.33 12.71 -9.57
CA GLN A 73 -4.08 13.54 -10.76
C GLN A 73 -5.32 13.70 -11.63
N ILE A 74 -6.13 12.65 -11.75
CA ILE A 74 -7.37 12.64 -12.55
C ILE A 74 -8.48 13.43 -11.83
N GLN A 75 -8.62 13.19 -10.54
CA GLN A 75 -9.65 13.75 -9.67
C GLN A 75 -9.02 14.16 -8.34
N PRO A 76 -8.57 15.42 -8.21
CA PRO A 76 -7.90 15.93 -7.00
C PRO A 76 -8.71 15.74 -5.71
N GLU A 77 -10.04 15.81 -5.79
CA GLU A 77 -10.95 15.64 -4.66
C GLU A 77 -11.40 14.19 -4.43
N ALA A 78 -10.86 13.22 -5.21
CA ALA A 78 -11.20 11.81 -5.03
C ALA A 78 -10.94 11.35 -3.60
N ARG A 79 -11.91 10.70 -2.98
CA ARG A 79 -11.76 10.09 -1.67
C ARG A 79 -11.31 8.65 -1.84
N VAL A 80 -10.10 8.35 -1.37
CA VAL A 80 -9.52 7.01 -1.49
C VAL A 80 -9.27 6.43 -0.11
N LEU A 81 -9.93 5.31 0.17
CA LEU A 81 -9.77 4.50 1.36
C LEU A 81 -8.94 3.26 0.98
N MET A 82 -7.70 3.20 1.47
CA MET A 82 -6.82 2.08 1.20
C MET A 82 -7.24 0.85 1.99
N LEU A 83 -7.33 -0.29 1.31
CA LEU A 83 -7.51 -1.60 1.92
C LEU A 83 -6.17 -2.32 2.00
N THR A 84 -5.88 -2.94 3.14
CA THR A 84 -4.58 -3.58 3.36
C THR A 84 -4.69 -4.90 4.10
N SER A 85 -3.80 -5.83 3.79
CA SER A 85 -3.50 -6.97 4.66
C SER A 85 -2.54 -6.53 5.77
N PHE A 86 -2.44 -7.30 6.86
CA PHE A 86 -1.60 -6.97 8.03
C PHE A 86 -0.11 -6.75 7.67
N ASP A 87 0.37 -7.38 6.60
CA ASP A 87 1.78 -7.32 6.17
C ASP A 87 2.14 -6.05 5.37
N ASP A 88 1.19 -5.15 5.12
CA ASP A 88 1.37 -3.98 4.24
C ASP A 88 1.62 -2.68 5.00
N ASN A 89 1.91 -2.77 6.28
CA ASN A 89 2.11 -1.63 7.18
C ASN A 89 3.18 -0.63 6.69
N GLU A 90 4.16 -1.10 5.96
CA GLU A 90 5.23 -0.26 5.38
C GLU A 90 4.72 0.79 4.37
N TYR A 91 3.53 0.57 3.79
CA TYR A 91 2.95 1.47 2.79
C TYR A 91 2.09 2.59 3.38
N VAL A 92 1.73 2.53 4.67
CA VAL A 92 0.78 3.46 5.31
C VAL A 92 1.23 4.91 5.19
N LEU A 93 2.49 5.22 5.58
CA LEU A 93 3.01 6.59 5.49
C LEU A 93 3.07 7.09 4.05
N GLY A 94 3.44 6.21 3.11
CA GLY A 94 3.46 6.51 1.69
C GLY A 94 2.07 6.87 1.16
N ALA A 95 1.04 6.10 1.55
CA ALA A 95 -0.34 6.33 1.16
C ALA A 95 -0.91 7.62 1.76
N LEU A 96 -0.65 7.88 3.04
CA LEU A 96 -1.10 9.12 3.69
C LEU A 96 -0.45 10.36 3.06
N ARG A 97 0.85 10.30 2.72
CA ARG A 97 1.56 11.36 1.99
C ARG A 97 1.08 11.53 0.55
N ALA A 98 0.66 10.44 -0.10
CA ALA A 98 0.08 10.47 -1.44
C ALA A 98 -1.38 10.96 -1.45
N GLY A 99 -1.96 11.26 -0.28
CA GLY A 99 -3.29 11.86 -0.15
C GLY A 99 -4.42 10.85 0.05
N ALA A 100 -4.14 9.61 0.51
CA ALA A 100 -5.19 8.72 0.98
C ALA A 100 -5.94 9.36 2.15
N GLN A 101 -7.28 9.31 2.11
CA GLN A 101 -8.11 9.79 3.21
C GLN A 101 -8.30 8.74 4.29
N GLY A 102 -8.06 7.48 4.00
CA GLY A 102 -8.14 6.47 5.02
C GLY A 102 -7.27 5.26 4.71
N PHE A 103 -7.07 4.46 5.75
CA PHE A 103 -6.27 3.25 5.69
C PHE A 103 -6.82 2.23 6.68
N ILE A 104 -7.34 1.13 6.18
CA ILE A 104 -7.99 0.10 6.99
C ILE A 104 -7.50 -1.29 6.62
N LEU A 105 -7.51 -2.17 7.62
CA LEU A 105 -7.20 -3.58 7.42
C LEU A 105 -8.39 -4.30 6.77
N LYS A 106 -8.15 -5.23 5.84
CA LYS A 106 -9.18 -6.10 5.24
C LYS A 106 -9.86 -7.03 6.27
N SER A 107 -9.29 -7.16 7.46
CA SER A 107 -9.81 -7.98 8.57
C SER A 107 -10.67 -7.22 9.57
N ILE A 108 -11.05 -5.97 9.28
CA ILE A 108 -11.95 -5.21 10.16
C ILE A 108 -13.39 -5.72 10.09
N SER A 109 -14.19 -5.36 11.10
CA SER A 109 -15.62 -5.68 11.08
C SER A 109 -16.39 -4.84 10.06
N ASP A 110 -17.57 -5.33 9.71
CA ASP A 110 -18.48 -4.68 8.76
C ASP A 110 -18.82 -3.26 9.19
N GLU A 111 -19.13 -3.07 10.48
CA GLU A 111 -19.47 -1.76 11.05
C GLU A 111 -18.29 -0.77 10.94
N MET A 112 -17.06 -1.25 11.10
CA MET A 112 -15.88 -0.40 10.97
C MET A 112 -15.64 0.03 9.52
N LEU A 113 -15.88 -0.83 8.54
CA LEU A 113 -15.80 -0.46 7.12
C LEU A 113 -16.85 0.60 6.78
N VAL A 114 -18.10 0.38 7.18
CA VAL A 114 -19.20 1.34 7.01
C VAL A 114 -18.88 2.69 7.64
N SER A 115 -18.41 2.68 8.89
CA SER A 115 -18.02 3.89 9.61
C SER A 115 -16.85 4.62 8.91
N ALA A 116 -15.86 3.89 8.40
CA ALA A 116 -14.74 4.46 7.67
C ALA A 116 -15.19 5.13 6.36
N ILE A 117 -16.11 4.50 5.61
CA ILE A 117 -16.67 5.10 4.38
C ILE A 117 -17.39 6.41 4.72
N HIS A 118 -18.26 6.42 5.72
CA HIS A 118 -18.94 7.65 6.16
C HIS A 118 -17.95 8.74 6.59
N THR A 119 -16.91 8.37 7.31
CA THR A 119 -15.86 9.29 7.78
C THR A 119 -15.16 9.98 6.61
N VAL A 120 -14.71 9.21 5.60
CA VAL A 120 -14.04 9.80 4.44
C VAL A 120 -15.01 10.61 3.57
N CYS A 121 -16.31 10.24 3.52
CA CYS A 121 -17.33 11.04 2.83
C CYS A 121 -17.51 12.42 3.44
N ARG A 122 -17.31 12.58 4.75
CA ARG A 122 -17.33 13.88 5.44
C ARG A 122 -16.04 14.67 5.25
N GLY A 123 -15.06 14.14 4.52
CA GLY A 123 -13.73 14.75 4.33
C GLY A 123 -12.77 14.53 5.50
N GLU A 124 -13.14 13.70 6.46
CA GLU A 124 -12.32 13.32 7.61
C GLU A 124 -11.40 12.14 7.25
N ARG A 125 -10.39 11.87 8.07
CA ARG A 125 -9.48 10.74 7.88
C ARG A 125 -9.94 9.52 8.67
N ALA A 126 -9.99 8.36 8.02
CA ALA A 126 -10.34 7.08 8.63
C ALA A 126 -9.10 6.18 8.74
N LEU A 127 -8.69 5.86 9.96
CA LEU A 127 -7.60 4.92 10.22
C LEU A 127 -8.10 3.83 11.17
N SER A 128 -7.80 2.55 10.87
CA SER A 128 -8.08 1.49 11.83
C SER A 128 -7.20 1.67 13.09
N PRO A 129 -7.63 1.19 14.27
CA PRO A 129 -6.88 1.36 15.53
C PRO A 129 -5.43 0.91 15.43
N GLN A 130 -5.15 -0.20 14.77
CA GLN A 130 -3.80 -0.75 14.59
C GLN A 130 -2.92 0.19 13.75
N ILE A 131 -3.50 0.77 12.70
CA ILE A 131 -2.81 1.73 11.84
C ILE A 131 -2.59 3.05 12.59
N THR A 132 -3.56 3.50 13.37
CA THR A 132 -3.43 4.69 14.22
C THR A 132 -2.26 4.55 15.20
N GLU A 133 -2.19 3.42 15.91
CA GLU A 133 -1.09 3.15 16.85
C GLU A 133 0.27 3.18 16.13
N GLN A 134 0.35 2.63 14.96
CA GLN A 134 1.57 2.62 14.17
C GLN A 134 1.98 4.02 13.71
N VAL A 135 1.04 4.82 13.23
CA VAL A 135 1.30 6.23 12.85
C VAL A 135 1.77 7.03 14.07
N VAL A 136 1.14 6.84 15.23
CA VAL A 136 1.55 7.49 16.48
C VAL A 136 2.97 7.09 16.85
N ARG A 137 3.33 5.81 16.80
CA ARG A 137 4.72 5.37 17.04
C ARG A 137 5.72 6.06 16.13
N TRP A 138 5.43 6.23 14.84
CA TRP A 138 6.33 6.91 13.91
C TRP A 138 6.48 8.41 14.21
N VAL A 139 5.41 9.07 14.66
CA VAL A 139 5.44 10.50 14.99
C VAL A 139 6.13 10.73 16.34
N THR A 140 5.93 9.84 17.30
CA THR A 140 6.49 9.97 18.66
C THR A 140 7.89 9.39 18.81
N SER A 141 8.35 8.57 17.86
CA SER A 141 9.75 8.13 17.85
C SER A 141 10.63 9.32 17.51
N PRO A 142 11.68 9.60 18.30
CA PRO A 142 12.61 10.67 17.96
C PRO A 142 13.18 10.41 16.57
N PRO A 143 13.34 11.45 15.71
CA PRO A 143 13.98 11.26 14.43
C PRO A 143 15.38 10.67 14.67
N PRO A 144 15.75 9.58 14.02
CA PRO A 144 17.09 9.03 14.17
C PRO A 144 18.09 10.11 13.76
N ALA A 145 19.07 10.34 14.61
CA ALA A 145 20.18 11.22 14.31
C ALA A 145 20.79 10.82 12.97
N SER A 146 21.06 11.79 12.14
CA SER A 146 21.52 11.70 10.74
C SER A 146 22.61 10.65 10.54
N SER A 147 22.28 9.46 10.17
CA SER A 147 22.99 8.33 9.59
C SER A 147 22.33 6.96 9.91
N GLN A 148 21.45 6.89 10.93
CA GLN A 148 20.72 5.66 11.28
C GLN A 148 19.29 5.61 10.70
N ALA A 149 18.79 6.69 10.10
CA ALA A 149 17.43 6.77 9.55
C ALA A 149 17.19 5.86 8.37
N THR A 150 18.26 5.52 7.66
CA THR A 150 18.19 4.66 6.46
C THR A 150 18.21 3.18 6.82
N SER A 151 18.85 2.81 7.95
CA SER A 151 18.89 1.40 8.40
C SER A 151 17.58 0.95 9.04
N ALA A 152 16.84 1.86 9.71
CA ALA A 152 15.54 1.55 10.31
C ALA A 152 14.42 1.29 9.27
N PHE A 153 14.64 1.65 8.00
CA PHE A 153 13.70 1.43 6.90
C PHE A 153 13.75 0.00 6.34
N PHE A 154 14.85 -0.72 6.61
CA PHE A 154 15.07 -2.08 6.16
C PHE A 154 15.22 -3.00 7.37
N ALA A 155 14.55 -4.15 7.34
CA ALA A 155 14.76 -5.19 8.32
C ALA A 155 16.22 -5.68 8.25
N GLU A 156 16.76 -6.27 9.34
CA GLU A 156 18.16 -6.71 9.39
C GLU A 156 18.55 -7.65 8.23
N ASP A 157 17.65 -8.55 7.85
CA ASP A 157 17.85 -9.45 6.73
C ASP A 157 17.82 -8.72 5.37
N GLU A 158 17.02 -7.66 5.23
CA GLU A 158 17.01 -6.82 4.03
C GLU A 158 18.27 -5.97 3.90
N GLN A 159 18.79 -5.46 5.01
CA GLN A 159 20.09 -4.76 5.06
C GLN A 159 21.23 -5.70 4.69
N HIS A 160 21.20 -6.94 5.19
CA HIS A 160 22.18 -7.94 4.86
C HIS A 160 22.14 -8.28 3.36
N ILE A 161 20.95 -8.48 2.79
CA ILE A 161 20.77 -8.66 1.35
C ILE A 161 21.33 -7.46 0.57
N LEU A 162 21.04 -6.23 1.00
CA LEU A 162 21.53 -5.03 0.32
C LEU A 162 23.06 -4.92 0.34
N ARG A 163 23.72 -5.21 1.46
CA ARG A 163 25.17 -5.27 1.55
C ARG A 163 25.75 -6.27 0.54
N MET A 164 25.23 -7.49 0.51
CA MET A 164 25.69 -8.49 -0.45
C MET A 164 25.38 -8.09 -1.91
N VAL A 165 24.30 -7.34 -2.17
CA VAL A 165 23.99 -6.79 -3.49
C VAL A 165 25.03 -5.74 -3.89
N VAL A 166 25.46 -4.87 -2.98
CA VAL A 166 26.53 -3.87 -3.20
C VAL A 166 27.86 -4.55 -3.47
N GLU A 167 28.19 -5.61 -2.73
CA GLU A 167 29.40 -6.43 -2.92
C GLU A 167 29.38 -7.27 -4.20
N GLY A 168 28.26 -7.26 -4.95
CA GLY A 168 28.14 -7.98 -6.23
C GLY A 168 27.83 -9.47 -6.09
N ALA A 169 27.45 -9.95 -4.91
CA ALA A 169 27.15 -11.37 -4.67
C ALA A 169 26.01 -11.87 -5.57
N SER A 170 26.11 -13.08 -6.10
CA SER A 170 25.04 -13.69 -6.91
C SER A 170 23.81 -14.03 -6.06
N ASN A 171 22.62 -14.13 -6.69
CA ASN A 171 21.41 -14.55 -5.98
C ASN A 171 21.56 -15.92 -5.32
N THR A 172 22.31 -16.82 -5.93
CA THR A 172 22.58 -18.15 -5.37
C THR A 172 23.41 -18.04 -4.09
N LEU A 173 24.42 -17.18 -4.08
CA LEU A 173 25.25 -16.94 -2.90
C LEU A 173 24.45 -16.31 -1.77
N ILE A 174 23.65 -15.26 -2.07
CA ILE A 174 22.79 -14.59 -1.08
C ILE A 174 21.77 -15.58 -0.50
N ALA A 175 21.14 -16.40 -1.34
CA ALA A 175 20.15 -17.38 -0.89
C ALA A 175 20.79 -18.46 0.01
N SER A 176 21.99 -18.92 -0.32
CA SER A 176 22.72 -19.90 0.51
C SER A 176 23.14 -19.31 1.85
N GLU A 177 23.66 -18.09 1.87
CA GLU A 177 24.06 -17.37 3.09
C GLU A 177 22.91 -17.17 4.08
N LEU A 178 21.72 -16.86 3.54
CA LEU A 178 20.50 -16.64 4.34
C LEU A 178 19.69 -17.92 4.59
N TYR A 179 20.17 -19.08 4.15
CA TYR A 179 19.45 -20.36 4.26
C TYR A 179 18.02 -20.32 3.71
N ILE A 180 17.79 -19.59 2.59
CA ILE A 180 16.49 -19.46 1.94
C ILE A 180 16.53 -19.95 0.50
N SER A 181 15.37 -20.24 -0.08
CA SER A 181 15.27 -20.57 -1.50
C SER A 181 15.52 -19.36 -2.41
N ASN A 182 16.01 -19.58 -3.62
CA ASN A 182 16.14 -18.53 -4.65
C ASN A 182 14.80 -17.82 -4.94
N THR A 183 13.69 -18.55 -4.84
CA THR A 183 12.35 -17.98 -5.03
C THR A 183 12.01 -17.00 -3.91
N THR A 184 12.31 -17.37 -2.66
CA THR A 184 12.14 -16.50 -1.50
C THR A 184 13.02 -15.25 -1.61
N LEU A 185 14.28 -15.41 -2.00
CA LEU A 185 15.18 -14.27 -2.22
C LEU A 185 14.68 -13.32 -3.31
N LYS A 186 14.22 -13.84 -4.46
CA LYS A 186 13.67 -13.00 -5.53
C LYS A 186 12.47 -12.17 -5.04
N ARG A 187 11.61 -12.75 -4.19
CA ARG A 187 10.50 -12.02 -3.57
C ARG A 187 11.00 -10.91 -2.64
N LYS A 188 12.01 -11.18 -1.80
CA LYS A 188 12.64 -10.19 -0.93
C LYS A 188 13.30 -9.06 -1.74
N LEU A 189 14.06 -9.39 -2.77
CA LEU A 189 14.71 -8.40 -3.65
C LEU A 189 13.69 -7.48 -4.33
N ARG A 190 12.54 -8.00 -4.78
CA ARG A 190 11.46 -7.16 -5.34
C ARG A 190 10.94 -6.17 -4.31
N LYS A 191 10.74 -6.59 -3.05
CA LYS A 191 10.32 -5.70 -1.96
C LYS A 191 11.39 -4.63 -1.68
N ILE A 192 12.65 -5.00 -1.60
CA ILE A 192 13.78 -4.10 -1.39
C ILE A 192 13.88 -3.08 -2.53
N PHE A 193 13.76 -3.51 -3.79
CA PHE A 193 13.81 -2.61 -4.95
C PHE A 193 12.65 -1.62 -4.95
N ALA A 194 11.44 -2.08 -4.58
CA ALA A 194 10.29 -1.21 -4.40
C ALA A 194 10.53 -0.16 -3.29
N LYS A 195 11.09 -0.57 -2.14
CA LYS A 195 11.45 0.34 -1.04
C LYS A 195 12.49 1.39 -1.45
N LEU A 196 13.44 1.01 -2.30
CA LEU A 196 14.46 1.92 -2.84
C LEU A 196 13.95 2.78 -3.99
N ASN A 197 12.76 2.46 -4.53
CA ASN A 197 12.18 3.06 -5.74
C ASN A 197 13.11 2.87 -6.96
N VAL A 198 13.62 1.65 -7.16
CA VAL A 198 14.52 1.29 -8.26
C VAL A 198 14.00 0.05 -8.98
N GLN A 199 14.41 -0.14 -10.24
CA GLN A 199 13.95 -1.24 -11.08
C GLN A 199 15.03 -2.30 -11.33
N THR A 200 16.30 -1.95 -11.17
CA THR A 200 17.40 -2.84 -11.48
C THR A 200 18.33 -3.06 -10.29
N ARG A 201 19.03 -4.20 -10.29
CA ARG A 201 20.05 -4.52 -9.28
C ARG A 201 21.16 -3.45 -9.20
N ALA A 202 21.61 -2.96 -10.35
CA ALA A 202 22.66 -1.94 -10.40
C ALA A 202 22.18 -0.63 -9.76
N GLN A 203 20.92 -0.22 -10.03
CA GLN A 203 20.31 0.92 -9.37
C GLN A 203 20.14 0.70 -7.86
N ALA A 204 19.79 -0.52 -7.43
CA ALA A 204 19.65 -0.86 -6.02
C ALA A 204 21.01 -0.78 -5.30
N ALA A 205 22.08 -1.28 -5.90
CA ALA A 205 23.44 -1.19 -5.36
C ALA A 205 23.87 0.28 -5.22
N ALA A 206 23.72 1.09 -6.27
CA ALA A 206 24.07 2.51 -6.25
C ALA A 206 23.27 3.29 -5.19
N GLU A 207 21.96 3.03 -5.09
CA GLU A 207 21.09 3.69 -4.11
C GLU A 207 21.39 3.25 -2.68
N ALA A 208 21.74 1.98 -2.45
CA ALA A 208 22.15 1.46 -1.15
C ALA A 208 23.44 2.15 -0.67
N VAL A 209 24.46 2.28 -1.54
CA VAL A 209 25.69 3.02 -1.23
C VAL A 209 25.39 4.49 -0.91
N ARG A 210 24.54 5.14 -1.72
CA ARG A 210 24.14 6.54 -1.50
C ARG A 210 23.46 6.77 -0.15
N ARG A 211 22.71 5.76 0.34
CA ARG A 211 22.01 5.79 1.63
C ARG A 211 22.85 5.27 2.79
N GLY A 212 24.09 4.85 2.57
CA GLY A 212 24.97 4.30 3.61
C GLY A 212 24.54 2.91 4.10
N LEU A 213 23.90 2.11 3.24
CA LEU A 213 23.41 0.76 3.52
C LEU A 213 24.33 -0.36 2.97
N GLY A 214 25.48 0.00 2.39
CA GLY A 214 26.47 -0.90 1.82
C GLY A 214 27.67 -1.11 2.72
#